data_e4d6080b669dfc6347f26b651017780c
#
_entry.id   e4d6080b669dfc6347f26b651017780c
#
_cell.length_a   1.000
_cell.length_b   1.000
_cell.length_c   1.000
_cell.angle_alpha   90.00
_cell.angle_beta   90.00
_cell.angle_gamma   90.00
#
_symmetry.space_group_name_H-M   'P 1'
#
loop_
_entity.id
_entity.type
_entity.pdbx_description
1 polymer ?
#
loop_
_entity_poly.entity_id
_entity_poly.type
_entity_poly.pdbx_seq_one_letter_code
_entity_poly.pdbx_strand_id
1 'polypeptide(L)'
;MDYQIQITESLQRVATVSADSEIEAIELVRRLYKEEKIVLDSEDFTDANFIVKNQNLKTYYQSEKRDFVLAHGDCFKLLKEFDFKFDMIFADPPYFLSNGGISLQSGKVVCVDKGEWDKGKSQDDVMAFNMEWLRLCRDKLKDNGTIWISGTYHNIFSVANCLTELGYKILNVIT
;
A
#
# COMPACT_ATOMS: atom_id res chain seq x y z
N MET A 1 -20.85 9.09 19.59
CA MET A 1 -19.85 9.06 18.49
C MET A 1 -20.58 8.53 17.27
N ASP A 2 -20.48 9.21 16.13
CA ASP A 2 -21.15 8.81 14.91
C ASP A 2 -20.12 8.12 14.00
N TYR A 3 -20.49 6.97 13.47
CA TYR A 3 -19.65 6.20 12.55
C TYR A 3 -20.29 6.18 11.17
N GLN A 4 -19.49 6.35 10.13
CA GLN A 4 -19.91 6.10 8.76
C GLN A 4 -19.59 4.65 8.41
N ILE A 5 -20.61 3.90 8.01
CA ILE A 5 -20.45 2.50 7.60
C ILE A 5 -20.70 2.43 6.10
N GLN A 6 -19.71 1.92 5.38
CA GLN A 6 -19.87 1.55 3.98
C GLN A 6 -20.45 0.14 3.92
N ILE A 7 -21.61 0.01 3.27
CA ILE A 7 -22.22 -1.27 2.95
C ILE A 7 -21.90 -1.57 1.49
N THR A 8 -21.40 -2.75 1.22
CA THR A 8 -21.17 -3.24 -0.13
C THR A 8 -21.88 -4.58 -0.27
N GLU A 9 -22.79 -4.69 -1.24
CA GLU A 9 -23.47 -5.92 -1.60
C GLU A 9 -22.81 -6.55 -2.82
N SER A 10 -22.71 -7.86 -2.83
CA SER A 10 -22.25 -8.66 -3.95
C SER A 10 -23.43 -9.42 -4.55
N LEU A 11 -23.62 -9.26 -5.84
CA LEU A 11 -24.65 -9.92 -6.62
C LEU A 11 -23.97 -10.81 -7.65
N GLN A 12 -24.43 -12.06 -7.81
CA GLN A 12 -23.83 -13.01 -8.74
C GLN A 12 -24.90 -13.83 -9.45
N ARG A 13 -24.84 -13.85 -10.78
CA ARG A 13 -25.70 -14.67 -11.65
C ARG A 13 -24.88 -15.39 -12.69
N VAL A 14 -25.21 -16.65 -12.93
CA VAL A 14 -24.66 -17.42 -14.05
C VAL A 14 -25.59 -17.24 -15.25
N ALA A 15 -25.06 -16.64 -16.33
CA ALA A 15 -25.76 -16.52 -17.60
C ALA A 15 -25.27 -17.59 -18.58
N THR A 16 -26.20 -18.31 -19.20
CA THR A 16 -25.90 -19.29 -20.25
C THR A 16 -26.12 -18.66 -21.62
N VAL A 17 -25.08 -18.65 -22.44
CA VAL A 17 -25.12 -18.10 -23.81
C VAL A 17 -24.48 -19.09 -24.80
N SER A 18 -24.89 -19.04 -26.06
CA SER A 18 -24.27 -19.78 -27.14
C SER A 18 -23.30 -18.89 -27.91
N ALA A 19 -22.06 -19.31 -28.05
CA ALA A 19 -21.01 -18.61 -28.76
C ALA A 19 -19.97 -19.61 -29.31
N ASP A 20 -19.19 -19.20 -30.29
CA ASP A 20 -18.18 -20.05 -30.93
C ASP A 20 -16.85 -20.08 -30.14
N SER A 21 -16.68 -19.18 -29.16
CA SER A 21 -15.51 -19.12 -28.28
C SER A 21 -15.85 -18.52 -26.92
N GLU A 22 -15.00 -18.79 -25.93
CA GLU A 22 -15.11 -18.21 -24.57
C GLU A 22 -15.05 -16.67 -24.59
N ILE A 23 -14.17 -16.11 -25.42
CA ILE A 23 -14.03 -14.64 -25.56
C ILE A 23 -15.34 -14.04 -26.09
N GLU A 24 -15.92 -14.66 -27.13
CA GLU A 24 -17.20 -14.21 -27.72
C GLU A 24 -18.35 -14.33 -26.72
N ALA A 25 -18.39 -15.41 -25.94
CA ALA A 25 -19.38 -15.59 -24.88
C ALA A 25 -19.32 -14.48 -23.83
N ILE A 26 -18.11 -14.13 -23.38
CA ILE A 26 -17.90 -13.04 -22.42
C ILE A 26 -18.32 -11.68 -23.00
N GLU A 27 -17.97 -11.39 -24.26
CA GLU A 27 -18.33 -10.13 -24.92
C GLU A 27 -19.85 -10.04 -25.13
N LEU A 28 -20.49 -11.14 -25.48
CA LEU A 28 -21.94 -11.19 -25.63
C LEU A 28 -22.64 -10.90 -24.28
N VAL A 29 -22.22 -11.53 -23.20
CA VAL A 29 -22.78 -11.28 -21.86
C VAL A 29 -22.55 -9.85 -21.41
N ARG A 30 -21.35 -9.28 -21.63
CA ARG A 30 -21.06 -7.87 -21.32
C ARG A 30 -21.96 -6.91 -22.08
N ARG A 31 -22.24 -7.18 -23.36
CA ARG A 31 -23.16 -6.38 -24.16
C ARG A 31 -24.58 -6.47 -23.62
N LEU A 32 -25.07 -7.69 -23.36
CA LEU A 32 -26.41 -7.90 -22.81
C LEU A 32 -26.60 -7.21 -21.46
N TYR A 33 -25.57 -7.22 -20.62
CA TYR A 33 -25.57 -6.52 -19.32
C TYR A 33 -25.63 -4.99 -19.51
N LYS A 34 -24.83 -4.42 -20.45
CA LYS A 34 -24.87 -2.99 -20.76
C LYS A 34 -26.19 -2.54 -21.38
N GLU A 35 -26.84 -3.40 -22.13
CA GLU A 35 -28.15 -3.15 -22.75
C GLU A 35 -29.32 -3.42 -21.79
N GLU A 36 -29.03 -3.66 -20.49
CA GLU A 36 -30.04 -3.96 -19.45
C GLU A 36 -30.93 -5.18 -19.76
N LYS A 37 -30.45 -6.08 -20.64
CA LYS A 37 -31.13 -7.36 -20.93
C LYS A 37 -30.80 -8.44 -19.90
N ILE A 38 -29.69 -8.28 -19.21
CA ILE A 38 -29.31 -9.03 -18.00
C ILE A 38 -29.20 -7.99 -16.90
N VAL A 39 -30.08 -8.07 -15.91
CA VAL A 39 -30.07 -7.20 -14.74
C VAL A 39 -29.92 -8.06 -13.50
N LEU A 40 -28.96 -7.73 -12.66
CA LEU A 40 -28.82 -8.37 -11.35
C LEU A 40 -29.76 -7.71 -10.36
N ASP A 41 -30.41 -8.49 -9.54
CA ASP A 41 -31.38 -8.03 -8.55
C ASP A 41 -31.18 -8.69 -7.19
N SER A 42 -32.11 -8.52 -6.27
CA SER A 42 -31.99 -9.06 -4.91
C SER A 42 -31.97 -10.59 -4.83
N GLU A 43 -32.41 -11.29 -5.87
CA GLU A 43 -32.36 -12.77 -5.91
C GLU A 43 -30.94 -13.26 -6.24
N ASP A 44 -30.10 -12.40 -6.80
CA ASP A 44 -28.69 -12.66 -7.10
C ASP A 44 -27.75 -12.36 -5.93
N PHE A 45 -28.30 -11.92 -4.80
CA PHE A 45 -27.53 -11.56 -3.63
C PHE A 45 -26.73 -12.75 -3.11
N THR A 46 -25.42 -12.54 -2.90
CA THR A 46 -24.53 -13.59 -2.38
C THR A 46 -23.89 -13.21 -1.05
N ASP A 47 -23.55 -11.94 -0.85
CA ASP A 47 -22.86 -11.49 0.37
C ASP A 47 -23.03 -9.98 0.56
N ALA A 48 -22.96 -9.54 1.83
CA ALA A 48 -22.86 -8.13 2.19
C ALA A 48 -21.70 -7.90 3.16
N ASN A 49 -20.92 -6.87 2.89
CA ASN A 49 -19.83 -6.47 3.74
C ASN A 49 -20.07 -5.09 4.33
N PHE A 50 -19.70 -4.92 5.61
CA PHE A 50 -19.87 -3.71 6.39
C PHE A 50 -18.48 -3.23 6.87
N ILE A 51 -18.06 -2.06 6.44
CA ILE A 51 -16.76 -1.49 6.80
C ILE A 51 -16.98 -0.10 7.37
N VAL A 52 -16.35 0.20 8.50
CA VAL A 52 -16.25 1.58 8.99
C VAL A 52 -15.49 2.38 7.94
N LYS A 53 -16.15 3.38 7.37
CA LYS A 53 -15.51 4.27 6.41
C LYS A 53 -14.57 5.21 7.15
N ASN A 54 -13.30 4.86 7.18
CA ASN A 54 -12.27 5.75 7.70
C ASN A 54 -12.13 6.92 6.73
N GLN A 55 -12.58 8.11 7.14
CA GLN A 55 -12.66 9.30 6.26
C GLN A 55 -11.30 9.76 5.73
N ASN A 56 -10.21 9.24 6.31
CA ASN A 56 -8.85 9.69 6.03
C ASN A 56 -8.05 8.70 5.17
N LEU A 57 -8.47 7.41 5.08
CA LEU A 57 -7.76 6.41 4.30
C LEU A 57 -8.24 6.47 2.84
N LYS A 58 -7.46 7.11 2.00
CA LYS A 58 -7.73 7.12 0.56
C LYS A 58 -7.32 5.77 -0.06
N THR A 59 -8.25 4.82 -0.06
CA THR A 59 -8.08 3.55 -0.79
C THR A 59 -7.98 3.86 -2.28
N TYR A 60 -6.86 3.52 -2.88
CA TYR A 60 -6.64 3.66 -4.32
C TYR A 60 -7.19 2.46 -5.08
N TYR A 61 -7.00 1.26 -4.53
CA TYR A 61 -7.47 0.00 -5.08
C TYR A 61 -7.71 -1.01 -3.96
N GLN A 62 -8.70 -1.86 -4.15
CA GLN A 62 -8.97 -3.01 -3.29
C GLN A 62 -9.32 -4.22 -4.18
N SER A 63 -8.76 -5.38 -3.88
CA SER A 63 -9.08 -6.63 -4.59
C SER A 63 -10.52 -7.07 -4.33
N GLU A 64 -11.10 -7.84 -5.24
CA GLU A 64 -12.47 -8.37 -5.09
C GLU A 64 -12.62 -9.22 -3.82
N LYS A 65 -11.61 -10.04 -3.51
CA LYS A 65 -11.57 -10.86 -2.29
C LYS A 65 -11.19 -10.07 -1.02
N ARG A 66 -10.83 -8.79 -1.19
CA ARG A 66 -10.40 -7.90 -0.10
C ARG A 66 -9.19 -8.39 0.69
N ASP A 67 -8.40 -9.25 0.10
CA ASP A 67 -7.11 -9.73 0.61
C ASP A 67 -5.96 -8.80 0.27
N PHE A 68 -6.22 -7.78 -0.55
CA PHE A 68 -5.25 -6.77 -0.95
C PHE A 68 -5.90 -5.38 -1.02
N VAL A 69 -5.26 -4.41 -0.36
CA VAL A 69 -5.65 -2.99 -0.38
C VAL A 69 -4.44 -2.14 -0.73
N LEU A 70 -4.59 -1.25 -1.71
CA LEU A 70 -3.62 -0.21 -2.02
C LEU A 70 -4.14 1.14 -1.53
N ALA A 71 -3.43 1.73 -0.58
CA ALA A 71 -3.71 3.07 -0.07
C ALA A 71 -2.69 4.07 -0.62
N HIS A 72 -3.14 5.27 -0.99
CA HIS A 72 -2.29 6.35 -1.44
C HIS A 72 -2.39 7.54 -0.48
N GLY A 73 -1.28 7.93 0.08
CA GLY A 73 -1.20 9.06 1.01
C GLY A 73 0.12 9.14 1.74
N ASP A 74 0.20 10.05 2.67
CA ASP A 74 1.31 10.20 3.59
C ASP A 74 1.33 9.01 4.56
N CYS A 75 2.40 8.20 4.52
CA CYS A 75 2.52 6.99 5.33
C CYS A 75 2.48 7.27 6.84
N PHE A 76 2.96 8.41 7.31
CA PHE A 76 2.88 8.80 8.73
C PHE A 76 1.43 8.97 9.20
N LYS A 77 0.57 9.51 8.32
CA LYS A 77 -0.86 9.66 8.58
C LYS A 77 -1.56 8.32 8.47
N LEU A 78 -1.31 7.58 7.38
CA LEU A 78 -1.93 6.29 7.12
C LEU A 78 -1.63 5.29 8.24
N LEU A 79 -0.38 5.17 8.70
CA LEU A 79 -0.01 4.27 9.78
C LEU A 79 -0.76 4.59 11.09
N LYS A 80 -0.98 5.85 11.39
CA LYS A 80 -1.72 6.26 12.61
C LYS A 80 -3.20 5.86 12.55
N GLU A 81 -3.76 5.80 11.35
CA GLU A 81 -5.19 5.51 11.13
C GLU A 81 -5.55 4.02 11.19
N PHE A 82 -4.60 3.12 10.97
CA PHE A 82 -4.86 1.69 11.12
C PHE A 82 -5.18 1.36 12.58
N ASP A 83 -6.27 0.64 12.80
CA ASP A 83 -6.73 0.15 14.12
C ASP A 83 -6.23 -1.27 14.45
N PHE A 84 -5.43 -1.87 13.57
CA PHE A 84 -4.87 -3.20 13.70
C PHE A 84 -3.34 -3.17 13.67
N LYS A 85 -2.73 -4.29 14.08
CA LYS A 85 -1.29 -4.52 14.04
C LYS A 85 -0.92 -5.50 12.93
N PHE A 86 0.22 -5.26 12.31
CA PHE A 86 0.77 -6.07 11.22
C PHE A 86 1.64 -7.22 11.75
N ASP A 87 1.61 -8.35 11.05
CA ASP A 87 2.55 -9.46 11.27
C ASP A 87 3.92 -9.15 10.66
N MET A 88 3.92 -8.43 9.54
CA MET A 88 5.13 -8.03 8.83
C MET A 88 4.94 -6.65 8.19
N ILE A 89 5.99 -5.85 8.23
CA ILE A 89 6.11 -4.60 7.46
C ILE A 89 7.32 -4.74 6.54
N PHE A 90 7.15 -4.43 5.26
CA PHE A 90 8.25 -4.19 4.33
C PHE A 90 8.29 -2.70 4.01
N ALA A 91 9.39 -2.04 4.31
CA ALA A 91 9.56 -0.60 4.15
C ALA A 91 10.67 -0.29 3.13
N ASP A 92 10.36 0.60 2.20
CA ASP A 92 11.31 1.19 1.24
C ASP A 92 11.36 2.71 1.46
N PRO A 93 12.10 3.19 2.48
CA PRO A 93 12.14 4.60 2.86
C PRO A 93 12.93 5.43 1.86
N PRO A 94 12.77 6.76 1.86
CA PRO A 94 13.62 7.66 1.08
C PRO A 94 15.10 7.48 1.39
N TYR A 95 15.93 7.52 0.34
CA TYR A 95 17.38 7.40 0.49
C TYR A 95 18.10 8.75 0.57
N PHE A 96 17.36 9.85 0.41
CA PHE A 96 17.86 11.24 0.42
C PHE A 96 18.98 11.50 -0.57
N LEU A 97 18.90 10.90 -1.76
CA LEU A 97 19.89 10.98 -2.82
C LEU A 97 19.63 12.10 -3.83
N SER A 98 18.47 12.72 -3.79
CA SER A 98 18.07 13.78 -4.74
C SER A 98 18.68 15.12 -4.34
N ASN A 99 19.99 15.28 -4.59
CA ASN A 99 20.73 16.53 -4.34
C ASN A 99 20.84 17.41 -5.60
N GLY A 100 19.91 17.27 -6.57
CA GLY A 100 20.10 17.86 -7.90
C GLY A 100 21.32 17.27 -8.62
N GLY A 101 21.78 16.10 -8.16
CA GLY A 101 22.98 15.45 -8.65
C GLY A 101 22.80 14.81 -10.01
N ILE A 102 23.88 14.84 -10.76
CA ILE A 102 24.04 14.19 -12.06
C ILE A 102 24.53 12.77 -11.77
N SER A 103 23.75 11.76 -12.14
CA SER A 103 24.20 10.36 -12.15
C SER A 103 24.55 9.92 -13.56
N LEU A 104 25.60 9.12 -13.70
CA LEU A 104 25.98 8.51 -14.97
C LEU A 104 25.44 7.09 -15.03
N GLN A 105 24.42 6.86 -15.86
CA GLN A 105 23.90 5.54 -16.13
C GLN A 105 24.16 5.18 -17.59
N SER A 106 24.96 4.16 -17.82
CA SER A 106 25.35 3.69 -19.17
C SER A 106 25.95 4.80 -20.06
N GLY A 107 26.79 5.67 -19.45
CA GLY A 107 27.45 6.77 -20.18
C GLY A 107 26.57 7.98 -20.50
N LYS A 108 25.32 8.00 -20.02
CA LYS A 108 24.40 9.14 -20.14
C LYS A 108 24.24 9.84 -18.80
N VAL A 109 24.26 11.16 -18.84
CA VAL A 109 23.93 12.00 -17.68
C VAL A 109 22.44 11.91 -17.42
N VAL A 110 22.04 11.37 -16.27
CA VAL A 110 20.65 11.29 -15.83
C VAL A 110 20.49 12.14 -14.58
N CYS A 111 19.52 13.04 -14.60
CA CYS A 111 19.12 13.78 -13.41
C CYS A 111 18.33 12.84 -12.49
N VAL A 112 18.78 12.62 -11.26
CA VAL A 112 18.09 11.82 -10.25
C VAL A 112 17.36 12.76 -9.33
N ASP A 113 16.28 13.37 -9.81
CA ASP A 113 15.35 14.11 -8.98
C ASP A 113 14.06 13.29 -8.81
N LYS A 114 13.91 12.67 -7.65
CA LYS A 114 12.71 11.88 -7.29
C LYS A 114 11.63 12.74 -6.61
N GLY A 115 11.89 14.02 -6.40
CA GLY A 115 11.00 14.96 -5.76
C GLY A 115 11.51 15.49 -4.41
N GLU A 116 10.77 16.44 -3.85
CA GLU A 116 11.13 17.15 -2.61
C GLU A 116 11.32 16.19 -1.41
N TRP A 117 10.63 15.08 -1.38
CA TRP A 117 10.67 14.09 -0.30
C TRP A 117 12.00 13.31 -0.23
N ASP A 118 12.75 13.24 -1.34
CA ASP A 118 14.04 12.54 -1.43
C ASP A 118 15.23 13.53 -1.51
N LYS A 119 15.01 14.82 -1.33
CA LYS A 119 16.08 15.82 -1.29
C LYS A 119 16.99 15.57 -0.11
N GLY A 120 18.29 15.81 -0.34
CA GLY A 120 19.32 15.72 0.69
C GLY A 120 18.98 16.61 1.89
N LYS A 121 19.04 15.99 3.07
CA LYS A 121 18.78 16.61 4.36
C LYS A 121 20.06 16.63 5.20
N SER A 122 20.05 17.41 6.27
CA SER A 122 21.11 17.28 7.29
C SER A 122 21.05 15.89 7.94
N GLN A 123 22.15 15.44 8.52
CA GLN A 123 22.16 14.14 9.23
C GLN A 123 21.14 14.10 10.37
N ASP A 124 20.96 15.20 11.08
CA ASP A 124 20.00 15.31 12.17
C ASP A 124 18.55 15.17 11.66
N ASP A 125 18.23 15.78 10.52
CA ASP A 125 16.92 15.65 9.89
C ASP A 125 16.64 14.22 9.41
N VAL A 126 17.67 13.55 8.86
CA VAL A 126 17.58 12.14 8.46
C VAL A 126 17.33 11.23 9.66
N MET A 127 18.07 11.47 10.76
CA MET A 127 17.87 10.73 12.02
C MET A 127 16.46 10.94 12.58
N ALA A 128 16.01 12.19 12.65
CA ALA A 128 14.68 12.52 13.16
C ALA A 128 13.58 11.86 12.31
N PHE A 129 13.71 11.92 10.98
CA PHE A 129 12.79 11.25 10.06
C PHE A 129 12.78 9.72 10.28
N ASN A 130 13.96 9.09 10.34
CA ASN A 130 14.07 7.65 10.54
C ASN A 130 13.50 7.22 11.90
N MET A 131 13.74 7.99 12.94
CA MET A 131 13.21 7.74 14.26
C MET A 131 11.67 7.79 14.29
N GLU A 132 11.07 8.75 13.60
CA GLU A 132 9.62 8.91 13.59
C GLU A 132 8.91 7.75 12.88
N TRP A 133 9.29 7.43 11.64
CA TRP A 133 8.60 6.37 10.92
C TRP A 133 8.84 4.98 11.53
N LEU A 134 10.05 4.71 12.05
CA LEU A 134 10.35 3.45 12.72
C LEU A 134 9.55 3.28 14.01
N ARG A 135 9.34 4.37 14.77
CA ARG A 135 8.47 4.35 15.95
C ARG A 135 7.04 3.99 15.56
N LEU A 136 6.50 4.62 14.53
CA LEU A 136 5.16 4.31 14.03
C LEU A 136 5.04 2.85 13.56
N CYS A 137 6.04 2.34 12.85
CA CYS A 137 6.08 0.93 12.46
C CYS A 137 6.08 0.02 13.69
N ARG A 138 6.85 0.35 14.72
CA ARG A 138 6.90 -0.43 15.96
C ARG A 138 5.53 -0.49 16.65
N ASP A 139 4.85 0.66 16.74
CA ASP A 139 3.53 0.73 17.36
C ASP A 139 2.48 -0.11 16.61
N LYS A 140 2.69 -0.31 15.31
CA LYS A 140 1.80 -1.07 14.42
C LYS A 140 2.25 -2.51 14.16
N LEU A 141 3.39 -2.95 14.68
CA LEU A 141 3.79 -4.36 14.65
C LEU A 141 3.19 -5.13 15.83
N LYS A 142 2.83 -6.39 15.59
CA LYS A 142 2.55 -7.36 16.65
C LYS A 142 3.84 -7.66 17.44
N ASP A 143 3.71 -8.20 18.64
CA ASP A 143 4.87 -8.50 19.50
C ASP A 143 5.86 -9.48 18.86
N ASN A 144 5.37 -10.39 18.03
CA ASN A 144 6.15 -11.34 17.23
C ASN A 144 6.30 -10.90 15.75
N GLY A 145 5.90 -9.68 15.43
CA GLY A 145 5.97 -9.13 14.07
C GLY A 145 7.40 -8.83 13.66
N THR A 146 7.63 -8.77 12.36
CA THR A 146 8.93 -8.48 11.73
C THR A 146 8.87 -7.26 10.84
N ILE A 147 9.99 -6.54 10.73
CA ILE A 147 10.14 -5.46 9.77
C ILE A 147 11.33 -5.75 8.85
N TRP A 148 11.12 -5.55 7.56
CA TRP A 148 12.15 -5.63 6.53
C TRP A 148 12.32 -4.23 5.92
N ILE A 149 13.55 -3.79 5.79
CA ILE A 149 13.85 -2.43 5.36
C ILE A 149 14.86 -2.51 4.24
N SER A 150 14.50 -1.98 3.06
CA SER A 150 15.44 -1.74 1.99
C SER A 150 16.21 -0.44 2.25
N GLY A 151 17.44 -0.37 1.77
CA GLY A 151 18.24 0.84 1.95
C GLY A 151 19.51 0.82 1.13
N THR A 152 20.12 1.98 1.00
CA THR A 152 21.46 2.14 0.46
C THR A 152 22.42 2.50 1.58
N TYR A 153 23.71 2.41 1.32
CA TYR A 153 24.75 2.78 2.31
C TYR A 153 24.63 4.25 2.78
N HIS A 154 23.89 5.10 2.07
CA HIS A 154 23.68 6.49 2.47
C HIS A 154 22.72 6.64 3.66
N ASN A 155 21.77 5.72 3.82
CA ASN A 155 20.73 5.81 4.86
C ASN A 155 20.70 4.62 5.82
N ILE A 156 21.13 3.43 5.39
CA ILE A 156 20.92 2.19 6.18
C ILE A 156 21.60 2.21 7.56
N PHE A 157 22.74 2.89 7.71
CA PHE A 157 23.42 3.01 9.00
C PHE A 157 22.64 3.90 9.97
N SER A 158 22.05 4.99 9.48
CA SER A 158 21.14 5.83 10.28
C SER A 158 19.90 5.04 10.71
N VAL A 159 19.30 4.26 9.82
CA VAL A 159 18.19 3.36 10.13
C VAL A 159 18.58 2.34 11.20
N ALA A 160 19.77 1.71 11.09
CA ALA A 160 20.23 0.72 12.07
C ALA A 160 20.43 1.33 13.47
N ASN A 161 20.94 2.55 13.55
CA ASN A 161 21.05 3.27 14.82
C ASN A 161 19.67 3.51 15.45
N CYS A 162 18.71 4.01 14.67
CA CYS A 162 17.34 4.24 15.12
C CYS A 162 16.64 2.95 15.55
N LEU A 163 16.85 1.84 14.84
CA LEU A 163 16.31 0.54 15.21
C LEU A 163 16.82 0.12 16.59
N THR A 164 18.11 0.26 16.84
CA THR A 164 18.74 -0.08 18.13
C THR A 164 18.18 0.79 19.26
N GLU A 165 18.07 2.09 19.03
CA GLU A 165 17.56 3.03 20.04
C GLU A 165 16.08 2.77 20.37
N LEU A 166 15.27 2.39 19.36
CA LEU A 166 13.89 1.98 19.55
C LEU A 166 13.72 0.57 20.13
N GLY A 167 14.82 -0.15 20.38
CA GLY A 167 14.80 -1.48 20.97
C GLY A 167 14.35 -2.59 20.03
N TYR A 168 14.53 -2.42 18.73
CA TYR A 168 14.40 -3.51 17.78
C TYR A 168 15.58 -4.47 17.88
N LYS A 169 15.33 -5.74 17.61
CA LYS A 169 16.39 -6.74 17.46
C LYS A 169 16.71 -6.92 15.97
N ILE A 170 17.89 -6.52 15.53
CA ILE A 170 18.36 -6.77 14.18
C ILE A 170 18.72 -8.26 14.07
N LEU A 171 18.03 -8.97 13.17
CA LEU A 171 18.22 -10.41 12.98
C LEU A 171 19.22 -10.71 11.87
N ASN A 172 19.09 -10.00 10.72
CA ASN A 172 19.92 -10.21 9.54
C ASN A 172 20.20 -8.91 8.81
N VAL A 173 21.33 -8.89 8.12
CA VAL A 173 21.66 -7.90 7.08
C VAL A 173 21.92 -8.68 5.79
N ILE A 174 21.20 -8.34 4.73
CA ILE A 174 21.31 -8.99 3.41
C ILE A 174 21.89 -7.96 2.47
N THR A 175 22.99 -8.29 1.79
CA THR A 175 23.70 -7.45 0.81
C THR A 175 23.75 -8.13 -0.54
#